data_401ac9bdcc3059143f58723be526359e
#
_entry.id   401ac9bdcc3059143f58723be526359e
#
_cell.length_a   1.000
_cell.length_b   1.000
_cell.length_c   1.000
_cell.angle_alpha   90.00
_cell.angle_beta   90.00
_cell.angle_gamma   90.00
#
_symmetry.space_group_name_H-M   'P 1'
#
loop_
_entity.id
_entity.type
_entity.pdbx_description
1 polymer ?
#
loop_
_entity_poly.entity_id
_entity_poly.type
_entity_poly.pdbx_seq_one_letter_code
_entity_poly.pdbx_strand_id
1 'polypeptide(L)'
;MTGGEDAFRTLYRAHTPALYALALRLTGGDQHEAEDLVQETWVRATRKISSFRGESALRTWLCSVLINVRRERTRSAWRMVDAPDIEPAAPPRDDSAFDLERAIAALPDGARDIFVLHDVYGYVHREIAEMLGVVEGTSKSQLARARSLLRRALNPDEARS
;
A
#
# COMPACT_ATOMS: atom_id res chain seq x y z
N MET A 1 -36.37 -4.49 -3.48
CA MET A 1 -35.02 -4.81 -2.92
C MET A 1 -33.92 -5.08 -3.94
N THR A 2 -34.24 -5.14 -5.19
CA THR A 2 -33.26 -5.29 -6.30
C THR A 2 -32.39 -4.05 -6.52
N GLY A 3 -32.85 -2.86 -6.17
CA GLY A 3 -32.09 -1.61 -6.38
C GLY A 3 -30.79 -1.46 -5.58
N GLY A 4 -30.77 -1.97 -4.34
CA GLY A 4 -29.58 -1.90 -3.49
C GLY A 4 -28.48 -2.87 -3.93
N GLU A 5 -28.87 -4.05 -4.36
CA GLU A 5 -27.95 -5.07 -4.85
C GLU A 5 -27.31 -4.66 -6.18
N ASP A 6 -28.08 -4.08 -7.07
CA ASP A 6 -27.59 -3.57 -8.35
C ASP A 6 -26.65 -2.37 -8.17
N ALA A 7 -26.97 -1.47 -7.23
CA ALA A 7 -26.11 -0.34 -6.87
C ALA A 7 -24.78 -0.82 -6.30
N PHE A 8 -24.80 -1.80 -5.40
CA PHE A 8 -23.59 -2.40 -4.84
C PHE A 8 -22.74 -3.04 -5.94
N ARG A 9 -23.37 -3.82 -6.82
CA ARG A 9 -22.65 -4.50 -7.91
C ARG A 9 -21.98 -3.50 -8.83
N THR A 10 -22.63 -2.37 -9.11
CA THR A 10 -22.08 -1.29 -9.93
C THR A 10 -20.84 -0.67 -9.25
N LEU A 11 -20.93 -0.36 -7.96
CA LEU A 11 -19.81 0.17 -7.19
C LEU A 11 -18.66 -0.83 -7.09
N TYR A 12 -18.97 -2.09 -6.86
CA TYR A 12 -17.98 -3.16 -6.79
C TYR A 12 -17.17 -3.24 -8.08
N ARG A 13 -17.84 -3.26 -9.24
CA ARG A 13 -17.18 -3.32 -10.55
C ARG A 13 -16.37 -2.06 -10.85
N ALA A 14 -16.86 -0.90 -10.43
CA ALA A 14 -16.19 0.37 -10.69
C ALA A 14 -14.90 0.55 -9.87
N HIS A 15 -14.87 0.10 -8.62
CA HIS A 15 -13.79 0.39 -7.69
C HIS A 15 -12.84 -0.78 -7.41
N THR A 16 -13.25 -2.02 -7.64
CA THR A 16 -12.42 -3.20 -7.37
C THR A 16 -11.09 -3.19 -8.11
N PRO A 17 -11.01 -2.82 -9.41
CA PRO A 17 -9.72 -2.78 -10.09
C PRO A 17 -8.71 -1.84 -9.44
N ALA A 18 -9.14 -0.66 -8.99
CA ALA A 18 -8.28 0.31 -8.31
C ALA A 18 -7.82 -0.22 -6.93
N LEU A 19 -8.74 -0.82 -6.18
CA LEU A 19 -8.42 -1.43 -4.88
C LEU A 19 -7.44 -2.60 -5.04
N TYR A 20 -7.64 -3.43 -6.05
CA TYR A 20 -6.75 -4.55 -6.33
C TYR A 20 -5.35 -4.07 -6.71
N ALA A 21 -5.24 -3.04 -7.54
CA ALA A 21 -3.95 -2.45 -7.92
C ALA A 21 -3.18 -1.94 -6.70
N LEU A 22 -3.87 -1.23 -5.80
CA LEU A 22 -3.27 -0.77 -4.54
C LEU A 22 -2.86 -1.94 -3.66
N ALA A 23 -3.75 -2.91 -3.47
CA ALA A 23 -3.48 -4.10 -2.66
C ALA A 23 -2.27 -4.88 -3.19
N LEU A 24 -2.17 -5.04 -4.50
CA LEU A 24 -1.07 -5.74 -5.15
C LEU A 24 0.27 -5.07 -4.88
N ARG A 25 0.32 -3.73 -4.97
CA ARG A 25 1.53 -2.96 -4.65
C ARG A 25 1.91 -3.06 -3.18
N LEU A 26 0.93 -2.94 -2.28
CA LEU A 26 1.17 -3.04 -0.83
C LEU A 26 1.65 -4.42 -0.40
N THR A 27 1.21 -5.47 -1.06
CA THR A 27 1.57 -6.86 -0.75
C THR A 27 2.82 -7.35 -1.50
N GLY A 28 3.48 -6.47 -2.24
CA GLY A 28 4.68 -6.83 -2.98
C GLY A 28 4.43 -7.79 -4.14
N GLY A 29 3.25 -7.73 -4.74
CA GLY A 29 2.87 -8.53 -5.89
C GLY A 29 2.26 -9.88 -5.55
N ASP A 30 1.97 -10.14 -4.28
CA ASP A 30 1.29 -11.36 -3.85
C ASP A 30 -0.19 -11.30 -4.20
N GLN A 31 -0.59 -12.02 -5.24
CA GLN A 31 -1.96 -12.01 -5.76
C GLN A 31 -2.98 -12.56 -4.77
N HIS A 32 -2.64 -13.63 -4.05
CA HIS A 32 -3.55 -14.23 -3.05
C HIS A 32 -3.81 -13.27 -1.89
N GLU A 33 -2.76 -12.68 -1.36
CA GLU A 33 -2.88 -11.71 -0.28
C GLU A 33 -3.64 -10.47 -0.75
N ALA A 34 -3.39 -10.00 -1.97
CA ALA A 34 -4.09 -8.85 -2.54
C ALA A 34 -5.60 -9.13 -2.71
N GLU A 35 -5.97 -10.31 -3.21
CA GLU A 35 -7.37 -10.73 -3.34
C GLU A 35 -8.07 -10.80 -1.99
N ASP A 36 -7.43 -11.42 -1.00
CA ASP A 36 -7.97 -11.50 0.37
C ASP A 36 -8.16 -10.12 0.99
N LEU A 37 -7.21 -9.22 0.75
CA LEU A 37 -7.24 -7.86 1.24
C LEU A 37 -8.42 -7.08 0.63
N VAL A 38 -8.64 -7.22 -0.66
CA VAL A 38 -9.76 -6.58 -1.36
C VAL A 38 -11.10 -7.15 -0.88
N GLN A 39 -11.21 -8.46 -0.71
CA GLN A 39 -12.43 -9.10 -0.20
C GLN A 39 -12.77 -8.58 1.19
N GLU A 40 -11.81 -8.57 2.10
CA GLU A 40 -12.02 -8.07 3.46
C GLU A 40 -12.39 -6.57 3.45
N THR A 41 -11.79 -5.81 2.54
CA THR A 41 -12.13 -4.40 2.37
C THR A 41 -13.60 -4.23 2.03
N TRP A 42 -14.12 -5.00 1.08
CA TRP A 42 -15.54 -4.94 0.71
C TRP A 42 -16.46 -5.40 1.83
N VAL A 43 -16.09 -6.45 2.56
CA VAL A 43 -16.87 -6.90 3.73
C VAL A 43 -17.00 -5.78 4.76
N ARG A 44 -15.91 -5.10 5.08
CA ARG A 44 -15.94 -3.97 6.02
C ARG A 44 -16.64 -2.76 5.47
N ALA A 45 -16.44 -2.47 4.19
CA ALA A 45 -17.08 -1.33 3.52
C ALA A 45 -18.61 -1.47 3.56
N THR A 46 -19.15 -2.66 3.29
CA THR A 46 -20.61 -2.88 3.35
C THR A 46 -21.18 -2.67 4.74
N ARG A 47 -20.42 -2.99 5.78
CA ARG A 47 -20.85 -2.77 7.17
C ARG A 47 -20.77 -1.29 7.59
N LYS A 48 -19.85 -0.54 7.01
CA LYS A 48 -19.55 0.85 7.39
C LYS A 48 -20.08 1.89 6.40
N ILE A 49 -20.76 1.48 5.36
CA ILE A 49 -21.20 2.41 4.30
C ILE A 49 -22.16 3.48 4.85
N SER A 50 -22.91 3.17 5.92
CA SER A 50 -23.75 4.14 6.60
C SER A 50 -22.96 5.25 7.28
N SER A 51 -21.68 5.02 7.59
CA SER A 51 -20.80 6.02 8.19
C SER A 51 -20.10 6.90 7.14
N PHE A 52 -20.20 6.53 5.86
CA PHE A 52 -19.67 7.35 4.79
C PHE A 52 -20.57 8.59 4.59
N ARG A 53 -19.99 9.75 4.81
CA ARG A 53 -20.73 11.02 4.78
C ARG A 53 -20.58 11.83 3.50
N GLY A 54 -19.92 11.28 2.49
CA GLY A 54 -19.69 11.98 1.23
C GLY A 54 -18.67 13.12 1.31
N GLU A 55 -17.91 13.21 2.40
CA GLU A 55 -16.90 14.26 2.61
C GLU A 55 -15.64 14.03 1.78
N SER A 56 -15.43 12.80 1.30
CA SER A 56 -14.34 12.44 0.41
C SER A 56 -14.88 11.59 -0.74
N ALA A 57 -14.12 11.50 -1.84
CA ALA A 57 -14.47 10.59 -2.91
C ALA A 57 -14.60 9.15 -2.35
N LEU A 58 -15.58 8.41 -2.84
CA LEU A 58 -15.80 7.02 -2.41
C LEU A 58 -14.54 6.17 -2.55
N ARG A 59 -13.80 6.37 -3.64
CA ARG A 59 -12.51 5.70 -3.86
C ARG A 59 -11.53 5.94 -2.72
N THR A 60 -11.37 7.19 -2.28
CA THR A 60 -10.48 7.56 -1.17
C THR A 60 -10.92 6.87 0.12
N TRP A 61 -12.21 6.85 0.38
CA TRP A 61 -12.76 6.16 1.56
C TRP A 61 -12.49 4.66 1.51
N LEU A 62 -12.73 4.01 0.35
CA LEU A 62 -12.45 2.59 0.16
C LEU A 62 -10.97 2.28 0.31
N CYS A 63 -10.10 3.13 -0.22
CA CYS A 63 -8.64 3.00 -0.03
C CYS A 63 -8.27 3.09 1.45
N SER A 64 -8.89 3.99 2.21
CA SER A 64 -8.68 4.10 3.66
C SER A 64 -9.11 2.83 4.40
N VAL A 65 -10.23 2.23 4.01
CA VAL A 65 -10.67 0.94 4.57
C VAL A 65 -9.65 -0.16 4.28
N LEU A 66 -9.17 -0.24 3.04
CA LEU A 66 -8.17 -1.21 2.62
C LEU A 66 -6.87 -1.06 3.43
N ILE A 67 -6.40 0.16 3.59
CA ILE A 67 -5.19 0.47 4.35
C ILE A 67 -5.36 0.07 5.82
N ASN A 68 -6.52 0.29 6.42
CA ASN A 68 -6.82 -0.14 7.78
C ASN A 68 -6.77 -1.67 7.92
N VAL A 69 -7.31 -2.40 6.96
CA VAL A 69 -7.21 -3.87 6.93
C VAL A 69 -5.74 -4.30 6.84
N ARG A 70 -5.01 -3.70 5.93
CA ARG A 70 -3.58 -3.98 5.72
C ARG A 70 -2.78 -3.70 7.00
N ARG A 71 -3.02 -2.56 7.63
CA ARG A 71 -2.38 -2.17 8.89
C ARG A 71 -2.57 -3.21 9.99
N GLU A 72 -3.78 -3.71 10.15
CA GLU A 72 -4.05 -4.74 11.16
C GLU A 72 -3.26 -6.02 10.90
N ARG A 73 -3.13 -6.43 9.64
CA ARG A 73 -2.39 -7.63 9.25
C ARG A 73 -0.88 -7.47 9.41
N THR A 74 -0.35 -6.24 9.21
CA THR A 74 1.09 -5.96 9.27
C THR A 74 1.55 -5.34 10.58
N ARG A 75 0.69 -5.27 11.58
CA ARG A 75 0.98 -4.63 12.86
C ARG A 75 2.23 -5.19 13.53
N SER A 76 2.47 -6.49 13.42
CA SER A 76 3.68 -7.15 13.91
C SER A 76 4.92 -6.74 13.13
N ALA A 77 4.82 -6.60 11.81
CA ALA A 77 5.92 -6.15 10.95
C ALA A 77 6.36 -4.73 11.27
N TRP A 78 5.42 -3.83 11.61
CA TRP A 78 5.71 -2.45 12.00
C TRP A 78 6.41 -2.34 13.35
N ARG A 79 6.22 -3.30 14.24
CA ARG A 79 6.93 -3.36 15.54
C ARG A 79 8.39 -3.76 15.38
N MET A 80 8.77 -4.31 14.23
CA MET A 80 10.13 -4.71 13.90
C MET A 80 10.89 -3.63 13.09
N VAL A 81 10.52 -2.36 13.26
CA VAL A 81 11.19 -1.22 12.58
C VAL A 81 12.68 -1.14 12.96
N ASP A 82 13.05 -1.69 14.11
CA ASP A 82 14.42 -1.80 14.58
C ASP A 82 15.14 -3.08 14.10
N ALA A 83 14.51 -3.88 13.25
CA ALA A 83 15.12 -5.07 12.68
C ALA A 83 16.30 -4.70 11.77
N PRO A 84 17.39 -5.50 11.77
CA PRO A 84 18.55 -5.19 10.93
C PRO A 84 18.16 -5.10 9.46
N ASP A 85 18.79 -4.17 8.74
CA ASP A 85 18.60 -3.96 7.31
C ASP A 85 18.91 -5.25 6.55
N ILE A 86 17.89 -5.99 6.19
CA ILE A 86 18.02 -7.08 5.23
C ILE A 86 18.02 -6.40 3.86
N GLU A 87 19.15 -6.42 3.19
CA GLU A 87 19.21 -5.89 1.84
C GLU A 87 18.31 -6.73 0.94
N PRO A 88 17.32 -6.10 0.27
CA PRO A 88 16.52 -6.84 -0.69
C PRO A 88 17.40 -7.34 -1.83
N ALA A 89 17.12 -8.57 -2.29
CA ALA A 89 17.84 -9.14 -3.42
C ALA A 89 17.73 -8.20 -4.64
N ALA A 90 18.86 -7.93 -5.30
CA ALA A 90 18.86 -7.08 -6.48
C ALA A 90 17.98 -7.70 -7.58
N PRO A 91 17.05 -6.94 -8.18
CA PRO A 91 16.24 -7.46 -9.27
C PRO A 91 17.07 -7.69 -10.53
N PRO A 92 16.73 -8.69 -11.38
CA PRO A 92 17.41 -8.90 -12.66
C PRO A 92 17.14 -7.75 -13.63
N ARG A 93 18.15 -7.43 -14.46
CA ARG A 93 18.36 -6.16 -15.16
C ARG A 93 17.82 -6.11 -16.59
N ASP A 94 16.55 -6.32 -16.89
CA ASP A 94 16.17 -6.31 -18.32
C ASP A 94 15.09 -5.30 -18.77
N ASP A 95 14.43 -4.58 -17.83
CA ASP A 95 13.44 -3.55 -18.19
C ASP A 95 13.27 -2.57 -17.03
N SER A 96 13.51 -1.29 -17.24
CA SER A 96 13.52 -0.28 -16.18
C SER A 96 12.20 -0.15 -15.41
N ALA A 97 11.05 -0.31 -16.08
CA ALA A 97 9.74 -0.27 -15.43
C ALA A 97 9.48 -1.52 -14.58
N PHE A 98 9.89 -2.69 -15.09
CA PHE A 98 9.84 -3.97 -14.38
C PHE A 98 10.77 -3.97 -13.16
N ASP A 99 11.94 -3.37 -13.32
CA ASP A 99 12.92 -3.28 -12.23
C ASP A 99 12.43 -2.42 -11.08
N LEU A 100 11.73 -1.32 -11.37
CA LEU A 100 11.15 -0.46 -10.34
C LEU A 100 10.05 -1.19 -9.56
N GLU A 101 9.12 -1.85 -10.24
CA GLU A 101 8.05 -2.61 -9.57
C GLU A 101 8.63 -3.75 -8.71
N ARG A 102 9.64 -4.45 -9.19
CA ARG A 102 10.33 -5.47 -8.41
C ARG A 102 11.08 -4.90 -7.20
N ALA A 103 11.73 -3.76 -7.39
CA ALA A 103 12.44 -3.09 -6.31
C ALA A 103 11.46 -2.63 -5.21
N ILE A 104 10.30 -2.10 -5.59
CA ILE A 104 9.23 -1.74 -4.66
C ILE A 104 8.73 -2.99 -3.91
N ALA A 105 8.48 -4.08 -4.64
CA ALA A 105 8.01 -5.34 -4.06
C ALA A 105 9.01 -5.91 -3.04
N ALA A 106 10.30 -5.68 -3.22
CA ALA A 106 11.36 -6.15 -2.35
C ALA A 106 11.59 -5.27 -1.11
N LEU A 107 10.98 -4.09 -1.03
CA LEU A 107 11.10 -3.21 0.13
C LEU A 107 10.55 -3.89 1.40
N PRO A 108 11.12 -3.60 2.58
CA PRO A 108 10.49 -3.98 3.85
C PRO A 108 9.07 -3.42 3.95
N ASP A 109 8.15 -4.13 4.59
CA ASP A 109 6.72 -3.81 4.61
C ASP A 109 6.42 -2.35 4.96
N GLY A 110 7.01 -1.85 6.04
CA GLY A 110 6.78 -0.48 6.48
C GLY A 110 7.27 0.57 5.47
N ALA A 111 8.45 0.36 4.93
CA ALA A 111 9.04 1.25 3.92
C ALA A 111 8.23 1.21 2.63
N ARG A 112 7.79 0.02 2.21
CA ARG A 112 6.95 -0.16 1.02
C ARG A 112 5.61 0.54 1.17
N ASP A 113 4.92 0.34 2.27
CA ASP A 113 3.61 0.94 2.51
C ASP A 113 3.68 2.47 2.40
N ILE A 114 4.67 3.07 3.03
CA ILE A 114 4.82 4.54 3.01
C ILE A 114 5.24 5.03 1.63
N PHE A 115 6.18 4.35 0.97
CA PHE A 115 6.59 4.73 -0.39
C PHE A 115 5.41 4.69 -1.36
N VAL A 116 4.62 3.62 -1.33
CA VAL A 116 3.45 3.47 -2.20
C VAL A 116 2.43 4.58 -1.91
N LEU A 117 2.12 4.82 -0.65
CA LEU A 117 1.12 5.83 -0.29
C LEU A 117 1.58 7.25 -0.62
N HIS A 118 2.83 7.57 -0.40
CA HIS A 118 3.37 8.91 -0.63
C HIS A 118 3.73 9.15 -2.09
N ASP A 119 4.66 8.36 -2.62
CA ASP A 119 5.26 8.61 -3.94
C ASP A 119 4.39 8.11 -5.10
N VAL A 120 3.60 7.07 -4.91
CA VAL A 120 2.72 6.56 -5.96
C VAL A 120 1.32 7.17 -5.88
N TYR A 121 0.73 7.27 -4.70
CA TYR A 121 -0.65 7.74 -4.52
C TYR A 121 -0.76 9.20 -4.07
N GLY A 122 0.33 9.84 -3.69
CA GLY A 122 0.35 11.28 -3.42
C GLY A 122 -0.20 11.71 -2.06
N TYR A 123 -0.34 10.79 -1.11
CA TYR A 123 -0.75 11.14 0.26
C TYR A 123 0.38 11.86 0.98
N VAL A 124 0.05 12.89 1.77
CA VAL A 124 1.05 13.58 2.59
C VAL A 124 1.33 12.80 3.88
N HIS A 125 2.49 13.04 4.49
CA HIS A 125 2.93 12.30 5.69
C HIS A 125 1.92 12.32 6.83
N ARG A 126 1.24 13.44 7.02
CA ARG A 126 0.20 13.57 8.03
C ARG A 126 -0.95 12.57 7.80
N GLU A 127 -1.42 12.48 6.57
CA GLU A 127 -2.48 11.54 6.19
C GLU A 127 -2.02 10.10 6.36
N ILE A 128 -0.80 9.78 5.92
CA ILE A 128 -0.20 8.46 6.04
C ILE A 128 -0.07 8.06 7.52
N ALA A 129 0.39 8.98 8.36
CA ALA A 129 0.52 8.76 9.80
C ALA A 129 -0.82 8.39 10.43
N GLU A 130 -1.88 9.09 10.06
CA GLU A 130 -3.25 8.78 10.52
C GLU A 130 -3.73 7.42 10.00
N MET A 131 -3.52 7.13 8.72
CA MET A 131 -3.94 5.87 8.09
C MET A 131 -3.25 4.66 8.69
N LEU A 132 -1.95 4.76 8.96
CA LEU A 132 -1.13 3.65 9.46
C LEU A 132 -1.02 3.62 10.98
N GLY A 133 -1.49 4.65 11.68
CA GLY A 133 -1.38 4.74 13.13
C GLY A 133 0.05 4.88 13.62
N VAL A 134 0.87 5.60 12.88
CA VAL A 134 2.26 5.92 13.22
C VAL A 134 2.41 7.43 13.39
N VAL A 135 3.53 7.87 13.95
CA VAL A 135 3.83 9.31 14.01
C VAL A 135 4.38 9.79 12.67
N GLU A 136 4.22 11.08 12.40
CA GLU A 136 4.67 11.71 11.16
C GLU A 136 6.17 11.52 10.89
N GLY A 137 6.97 11.57 11.95
CA GLY A 137 8.41 11.31 11.88
C GLY A 137 8.76 9.92 11.39
N THR A 138 7.98 8.90 11.78
CA THR A 138 8.13 7.54 11.29
C THR A 138 7.82 7.46 9.80
N SER A 139 6.78 8.15 9.34
CA SER A 139 6.47 8.22 7.91
C SER A 139 7.62 8.81 7.11
N LYS A 140 8.17 9.92 7.58
CA LYS A 140 9.31 10.58 6.91
C LYS A 140 10.56 9.72 6.88
N SER A 141 10.92 9.08 7.99
CA SER A 141 12.12 8.24 8.07
C SER A 141 11.98 6.97 7.23
N GLN A 142 10.82 6.36 7.20
CA GLN A 142 10.57 5.18 6.38
C GLN A 142 10.57 5.52 4.88
N LEU A 143 10.07 6.69 4.50
CA LEU A 143 10.16 7.14 3.11
C LEU A 143 11.61 7.36 2.69
N ALA A 144 12.42 8.00 3.53
CA ALA A 144 13.85 8.19 3.26
C ALA A 144 14.57 6.84 3.10
N ARG A 145 14.26 5.88 3.97
CA ARG A 145 14.79 4.52 3.89
C ARG A 145 14.38 3.83 2.58
N ALA A 146 13.10 3.88 2.24
CA ALA A 146 12.58 3.30 1.00
C ALA A 146 13.30 3.85 -0.22
N ARG A 147 13.42 5.18 -0.31
CA ARG A 147 14.09 5.86 -1.43
C ARG A 147 15.57 5.48 -1.52
N SER A 148 16.24 5.35 -0.38
CA SER A 148 17.64 4.92 -0.33
C SER A 148 17.81 3.49 -0.85
N LEU A 149 16.95 2.56 -0.41
CA LEU A 149 16.97 1.18 -0.87
C LEU A 149 16.65 1.07 -2.37
N LEU A 150 15.70 1.84 -2.86
CA LEU A 150 15.36 1.88 -4.28
C LEU A 150 16.52 2.39 -5.14
N ARG A 151 17.20 3.46 -4.69
CA ARG A 151 18.37 3.98 -5.41
C ARG A 151 19.47 2.94 -5.52
N ARG A 152 19.74 2.22 -4.44
CA ARG A 152 20.76 1.14 -4.45
C ARG A 152 20.36 0.00 -5.38
N ALA A 153 19.09 -0.39 -5.37
CA ALA A 153 18.59 -1.48 -6.21
C ALA A 153 18.64 -1.13 -7.70
N LEU A 154 18.32 0.13 -8.06
CA LEU A 154 18.25 0.59 -9.44
C LEU A 154 19.60 1.06 -10.01
N ASN A 155 20.52 1.48 -9.16
CA ASN A 155 21.84 1.99 -9.54
C ASN A 155 22.96 1.26 -8.76
N PRO A 156 23.16 -0.06 -8.98
CA PRO A 156 24.12 -0.83 -8.21
C PRO A 156 25.58 -0.37 -8.40
N ASP A 157 25.88 0.31 -9.49
CA ASP A 157 27.23 0.78 -9.78
C ASP A 157 27.61 2.03 -8.96
N GLU A 158 26.64 2.87 -8.63
CA GLU A 158 26.85 4.03 -7.75
C GLU A 158 27.05 3.63 -6.27
N ALA A 159 26.50 2.50 -5.87
CA ALA A 159 26.61 2.01 -4.50
C ALA A 159 27.99 1.41 -4.18
N ARG A 160 28.82 1.17 -5.21
CA ARG A 160 30.16 0.58 -5.09
C ARG A 160 31.31 1.60 -5.08
N SER A 161 31.01 2.86 -5.29
CA SER A 161 32.02 3.93 -5.25
C SER A 161 32.02 4.69 -3.88
#